data_480aef74af35b4f7cff2add975763ba6
#
_entry.id   480aef74af35b4f7cff2add975763ba6
#
_cell.length_a   1.000
_cell.length_b   1.000
_cell.length_c   1.000
_cell.angle_alpha   90.00
_cell.angle_beta   90.00
_cell.angle_gamma   90.00
#
_symmetry.space_group_name_H-M   'P 1'
#
loop_
_entity.id
_entity.type
_entity.pdbx_description
1 polymer ?
#
loop_
_entity_poly.entity_id
_entity_poly.type
_entity_poly.pdbx_seq_one_letter_code
_entity_poly.pdbx_strand_id
1 'polypeptide(L)'
;MAQTESSLLNGTSSSRRDVDIKTSQKGPQVEALPESPATSLASETEYPEGGREAWLVVVGGWFGLFCTFGLVTCVGVFLEYYQTGPLAHYSPSTISWITSLQVFFQVGGSAVRGPQWGRVYDSYGPRYLLLIGAPVYVFGIMMLSLSTQYYQILLSQALLSSMGSGAVFTASLTSTTSWFRKKRGTVFGIVNSGSSAGGIVLPIMLSRLFKIIGFGWTLRAVGFMFLAFMAISCVLIKSRTPPKPRPFALSDYQRCFKEPVMLLTMLGGFLFFWGMFLPLNYIIIQAKASGVSSELVPYLLPLINGISLIGRLTAGALADVIGQFNCMLIITAFTGILTLVLWIPGSQSTGAIMAYAVAFGYGSGGYVSIFPGCVGQISPIEEIGTRIGLASLVNAFGALTGSPLGGALISDKSGSGNRFMGLQLFCGCTMIASVFAYGTARYLQAGFKWATV
;
A
#
# COMPACT_ATOMS: atom_id res chain seq x y z
N MET A 1 11.54 45.69 -61.52
CA MET A 1 12.21 44.97 -62.61
C MET A 1 11.50 43.67 -62.70
N ALA A 2 10.57 43.60 -63.50
CA ALA A 2 10.51 43.18 -64.89
C ALA A 2 10.29 41.69 -64.91
N GLN A 3 9.04 41.27 -65.20
CA GLN A 3 8.51 40.99 -66.55
C GLN A 3 8.90 39.56 -66.95
N THR A 4 8.16 38.73 -67.56
CA THR A 4 6.93 38.80 -68.31
C THR A 4 6.50 37.38 -68.72
N GLU A 5 5.26 37.07 -68.69
CA GLU A 5 4.40 36.74 -69.84
C GLU A 5 4.65 35.40 -70.51
N SER A 6 3.72 34.65 -70.79
CA SER A 6 2.40 34.61 -71.41
C SER A 6 2.37 33.49 -72.45
N SER A 7 1.41 32.81 -72.53
CA SER A 7 0.23 32.76 -73.43
C SER A 7 0.36 31.57 -74.42
N LEU A 8 -0.59 30.92 -74.79
CA LEU A 8 -1.83 30.98 -75.47
C LEU A 8 -2.10 29.65 -76.21
N LEU A 9 -3.22 29.13 -76.09
CA LEU A 9 -4.37 29.04 -76.94
C LEU A 9 -4.46 27.87 -77.97
N ASN A 10 -5.68 27.34 -77.98
CA ASN A 10 -6.47 26.82 -79.09
C ASN A 10 -6.10 25.43 -79.60
N GLY A 11 -7.00 24.58 -79.87
CA GLY A 11 -8.42 24.66 -80.10
C GLY A 11 -8.82 23.57 -81.11
N THR A 12 -10.09 23.30 -81.18
CA THR A 12 -10.89 22.64 -82.22
C THR A 12 -11.03 21.10 -82.07
N SER A 13 -12.18 20.64 -81.63
CA SER A 13 -13.44 20.38 -82.36
C SER A 13 -13.42 19.17 -83.32
N SER A 14 -14.40 18.33 -83.02
CA SER A 14 -15.19 17.62 -84.00
C SER A 14 -15.08 16.10 -84.10
N SER A 15 -16.18 15.55 -83.92
CA SER A 15 -16.92 14.57 -84.75
C SER A 15 -17.22 13.21 -84.09
N ARG A 16 -18.52 13.04 -83.97
CA ARG A 16 -19.24 11.80 -83.68
C ARG A 16 -18.87 10.68 -84.66
N ARG A 17 -18.79 9.48 -84.11
CA ARG A 17 -19.41 8.30 -84.77
C ARG A 17 -19.71 7.24 -83.71
N ASP A 18 -21.01 6.94 -83.63
CA ASP A 18 -21.54 5.77 -82.95
C ASP A 18 -21.09 4.50 -83.67
N VAL A 19 -20.55 3.56 -82.91
CA VAL A 19 -20.50 2.14 -83.32
C VAL A 19 -20.73 1.26 -82.11
N ASP A 20 -21.92 0.67 -82.07
CA ASP A 20 -22.26 -0.45 -81.23
C ASP A 20 -21.38 -1.65 -81.52
N ILE A 21 -20.64 -2.15 -80.52
CA ILE A 21 -20.13 -3.52 -80.51
C ILE A 21 -20.31 -4.12 -79.08
N LYS A 22 -21.30 -4.97 -78.95
CA LYS A 22 -21.43 -5.90 -77.89
C LYS A 22 -20.22 -6.86 -77.94
N THR A 23 -19.39 -6.82 -76.96
CA THR A 23 -18.47 -7.95 -76.66
C THR A 23 -18.30 -8.15 -75.15
N SER A 24 -18.84 -9.24 -74.71
CA SER A 24 -18.66 -9.85 -73.45
C SER A 24 -17.14 -10.04 -73.15
N GLN A 25 -16.62 -9.34 -72.14
CA GLN A 25 -15.36 -9.76 -71.50
C GLN A 25 -15.51 -9.77 -69.99
N LYS A 26 -15.49 -10.96 -69.44
CA LYS A 26 -15.19 -11.24 -68.05
C LYS A 26 -13.89 -10.52 -67.68
N GLY A 27 -13.98 -9.49 -66.85
CA GLY A 27 -12.83 -8.93 -66.17
C GLY A 27 -12.26 -9.93 -65.15
N PRO A 28 -10.94 -9.93 -64.91
CA PRO A 28 -10.35 -10.80 -63.93
C PRO A 28 -10.94 -10.50 -62.56
N GLN A 29 -11.46 -11.53 -61.90
CA GLN A 29 -11.75 -11.49 -60.48
C GLN A 29 -10.44 -11.12 -59.76
N VAL A 30 -10.42 -9.92 -59.16
CA VAL A 30 -9.46 -9.57 -58.15
C VAL A 30 -9.71 -10.53 -56.99
N GLU A 31 -8.94 -11.58 -56.91
CA GLU A 31 -8.85 -12.49 -55.77
C GLU A 31 -8.56 -11.62 -54.55
N ALA A 32 -9.56 -11.48 -53.70
CA ALA A 32 -9.37 -10.80 -52.40
C ALA A 32 -8.23 -11.54 -51.67
N LEU A 33 -7.09 -10.87 -51.55
CA LEU A 33 -6.02 -11.30 -50.70
C LEU A 33 -6.62 -11.65 -49.35
N PRO A 34 -6.28 -12.82 -48.74
CA PRO A 34 -6.77 -13.20 -47.45
C PRO A 34 -6.35 -12.08 -46.48
N GLU A 35 -7.34 -11.47 -45.84
CA GLU A 35 -7.10 -10.52 -44.74
C GLU A 35 -6.07 -11.14 -43.80
N SER A 36 -4.92 -10.49 -43.74
CA SER A 36 -3.83 -10.86 -42.86
C SER A 36 -4.38 -11.00 -41.44
N PRO A 37 -4.05 -12.08 -40.69
CA PRO A 37 -4.53 -12.28 -39.32
C PRO A 37 -3.84 -11.34 -38.32
N ALA A 38 -3.57 -10.09 -38.72
CA ALA A 38 -2.94 -9.08 -37.89
C ALA A 38 -3.92 -8.33 -36.99
N THR A 39 -5.24 -8.60 -37.07
CA THR A 39 -6.24 -7.90 -36.26
C THR A 39 -6.78 -8.74 -35.09
N SER A 40 -6.25 -9.94 -34.85
CA SER A 40 -6.67 -10.79 -33.73
C SER A 40 -5.69 -10.82 -32.54
N LEU A 41 -4.71 -9.93 -32.46
CA LEU A 41 -3.71 -9.89 -31.36
C LEU A 41 -3.98 -8.83 -30.30
N ALA A 42 -5.11 -8.18 -30.33
CA ALA A 42 -5.63 -7.44 -29.19
C ALA A 42 -6.77 -8.24 -28.52
N SER A 43 -6.54 -9.50 -28.17
CA SER A 43 -7.32 -10.11 -27.11
C SER A 43 -6.98 -9.30 -25.86
N GLU A 44 -7.82 -8.30 -25.54
CA GLU A 44 -7.87 -7.72 -24.21
C GLU A 44 -7.76 -8.88 -23.24
N THR A 45 -6.72 -8.87 -22.42
CA THR A 45 -6.54 -9.90 -21.38
C THR A 45 -7.73 -9.74 -20.44
N GLU A 46 -8.79 -10.47 -20.72
CA GLU A 46 -10.04 -10.44 -20.00
C GLU A 46 -9.74 -10.90 -18.57
N TYR A 47 -9.89 -9.99 -17.60
CA TYR A 47 -9.69 -10.33 -16.20
C TYR A 47 -10.85 -11.24 -15.76
N PRO A 48 -10.58 -12.33 -15.03
CA PRO A 48 -11.63 -13.27 -14.59
C PRO A 48 -12.69 -12.60 -13.70
N GLU A 49 -12.34 -11.49 -12.99
CA GLU A 49 -13.19 -10.74 -12.04
C GLU A 49 -13.90 -11.63 -11.00
N GLY A 50 -13.35 -12.84 -10.76
CA GLY A 50 -13.90 -13.82 -9.85
C GLY A 50 -13.45 -15.25 -10.19
N GLY A 51 -14.25 -16.22 -9.73
CA GLY A 51 -13.94 -17.64 -9.86
C GLY A 51 -13.18 -18.20 -8.65
N ARG A 52 -13.19 -19.53 -8.51
CA ARG A 52 -12.64 -20.23 -7.35
C ARG A 52 -11.16 -19.91 -7.13
N GLU A 53 -10.35 -19.92 -8.19
CA GLU A 53 -8.91 -19.66 -8.07
C GLU A 53 -8.61 -18.22 -7.62
N ALA A 54 -9.32 -17.22 -8.18
CA ALA A 54 -9.16 -15.83 -7.80
C ALA A 54 -9.46 -15.59 -6.31
N TRP A 55 -10.54 -16.18 -5.80
CA TRP A 55 -10.92 -16.08 -4.39
C TRP A 55 -9.97 -16.85 -3.47
N LEU A 56 -9.40 -17.95 -3.90
CA LEU A 56 -8.36 -18.67 -3.14
C LEU A 56 -7.10 -17.81 -2.99
N VAL A 57 -6.72 -17.04 -4.02
CA VAL A 57 -5.60 -16.08 -3.93
C VAL A 57 -5.91 -14.98 -2.92
N VAL A 58 -7.15 -14.48 -2.86
CA VAL A 58 -7.60 -13.50 -1.85
C VAL A 58 -7.47 -14.07 -0.45
N VAL A 59 -7.92 -15.30 -0.21
CA VAL A 59 -7.80 -15.98 1.10
C VAL A 59 -6.32 -16.17 1.47
N GLY A 60 -5.48 -16.62 0.54
CA GLY A 60 -4.03 -16.73 0.76
C GLY A 60 -3.39 -15.39 1.13
N GLY A 61 -3.76 -14.32 0.40
CA GLY A 61 -3.31 -12.96 0.70
C GLY A 61 -3.76 -12.47 2.07
N TRP A 62 -4.98 -12.79 2.48
CA TRP A 62 -5.53 -12.46 3.80
C TRP A 62 -4.70 -13.07 4.94
N PHE A 63 -4.37 -14.37 4.85
CA PHE A 63 -3.48 -15.02 5.83
C PHE A 63 -2.08 -14.42 5.82
N GLY A 64 -1.54 -14.08 4.65
CA GLY A 64 -0.26 -13.39 4.53
C GLY A 64 -0.24 -12.06 5.28
N LEU A 65 -1.28 -11.23 5.12
CA LEU A 65 -1.39 -9.94 5.80
C LEU A 65 -1.72 -10.06 7.29
N PHE A 66 -2.50 -11.05 7.68
CA PHE A 66 -2.73 -11.37 9.09
C PHE A 66 -1.41 -11.58 9.84
N CYS A 67 -0.52 -12.39 9.27
CA CYS A 67 0.78 -12.67 9.88
C CYS A 67 1.73 -11.47 9.83
N THR A 68 1.82 -10.78 8.70
CA THR A 68 2.84 -9.73 8.48
C THR A 68 2.46 -8.41 9.16
N PHE A 69 1.44 -7.73 8.68
CA PHE A 69 1.01 -6.44 9.26
C PHE A 69 0.28 -6.61 10.58
N GLY A 70 -0.35 -7.76 10.84
CA GLY A 70 -0.93 -8.05 12.14
C GLY A 70 0.10 -7.97 13.26
N LEU A 71 1.32 -8.49 13.06
CA LEU A 71 2.39 -8.39 14.06
C LEU A 71 2.93 -6.96 14.22
N VAL A 72 2.99 -6.18 13.13
CA VAL A 72 3.41 -4.77 13.21
C VAL A 72 2.47 -3.94 14.09
N THR A 73 1.17 -4.24 14.08
CA THR A 73 0.22 -3.51 14.94
C THR A 73 0.39 -3.83 16.44
N CYS A 74 1.20 -4.84 16.78
CA CYS A 74 1.54 -5.18 18.17
C CYS A 74 2.72 -4.37 18.75
N VAL A 75 3.21 -3.36 18.01
CA VAL A 75 4.37 -2.54 18.42
C VAL A 75 4.27 -2.05 19.87
N GLY A 76 3.09 -1.60 20.30
CA GLY A 76 2.88 -1.14 21.68
C GLY A 76 3.17 -2.21 22.75
N VAL A 77 2.77 -3.45 22.49
CA VAL A 77 3.01 -4.59 23.41
C VAL A 77 4.51 -4.93 23.50
N PHE A 78 5.19 -4.90 22.36
CA PHE A 78 6.66 -5.11 22.34
C PHE A 78 7.41 -3.98 23.01
N LEU A 79 7.04 -2.72 22.76
CA LEU A 79 7.68 -1.56 23.39
C LEU A 79 7.51 -1.58 24.90
N GLU A 80 6.31 -1.89 25.41
CA GLU A 80 6.06 -2.05 26.83
C GLU A 80 6.97 -3.13 27.45
N TYR A 81 7.05 -4.30 26.82
CA TYR A 81 7.91 -5.39 27.27
C TYR A 81 9.40 -4.99 27.28
N TYR A 82 9.88 -4.29 26.24
CA TYR A 82 11.28 -3.86 26.17
C TYR A 82 11.63 -2.79 27.22
N GLN A 83 10.74 -1.83 27.42
CA GLN A 83 10.94 -0.73 28.39
C GLN A 83 10.86 -1.19 29.83
N THR A 84 10.04 -2.20 30.15
CA THR A 84 9.89 -2.73 31.51
C THR A 84 10.81 -3.91 31.80
N GLY A 85 11.46 -4.48 30.78
CA GLY A 85 12.27 -5.70 30.90
C GLY A 85 13.69 -5.52 30.37
N PRO A 86 14.08 -6.24 29.28
CA PRO A 86 15.49 -6.40 28.90
C PRO A 86 16.20 -5.11 28.49
N LEU A 87 15.46 -4.10 28.02
CA LEU A 87 16.02 -2.84 27.52
C LEU A 87 15.69 -1.63 28.42
N ALA A 88 15.29 -1.86 29.68
CA ALA A 88 14.89 -0.78 30.60
C ALA A 88 15.98 0.29 30.84
N HIS A 89 17.24 -0.03 30.56
CA HIS A 89 18.36 0.90 30.69
C HIS A 89 18.60 1.79 29.46
N TYR A 90 17.91 1.53 28.33
CA TYR A 90 17.97 2.38 27.14
C TYR A 90 16.88 3.45 27.15
N SER A 91 17.16 4.59 26.46
CA SER A 91 16.15 5.63 26.32
C SER A 91 14.96 5.15 25.47
N PRO A 92 13.74 5.65 25.74
CA PRO A 92 12.57 5.33 24.92
C PRO A 92 12.77 5.62 23.41
N SER A 93 13.53 6.69 23.10
CA SER A 93 13.89 7.03 21.73
C SER A 93 14.78 5.95 21.07
N THR A 94 15.76 5.41 21.81
CA THR A 94 16.63 4.33 21.30
C THR A 94 15.80 3.06 21.04
N ILE A 95 14.87 2.72 21.92
CA ILE A 95 14.02 1.54 21.76
C ILE A 95 13.07 1.70 20.58
N SER A 96 12.58 2.91 20.31
CA SER A 96 11.65 3.18 19.20
C SER A 96 12.27 2.96 17.81
N TRP A 97 13.61 3.02 17.68
CA TRP A 97 14.27 2.67 16.41
C TRP A 97 14.03 1.24 15.97
N ILE A 98 13.84 0.29 16.89
CA ILE A 98 13.52 -1.11 16.55
C ILE A 98 12.23 -1.15 15.70
N THR A 99 11.20 -0.47 16.16
CA THR A 99 9.88 -0.48 15.52
C THR A 99 9.84 0.37 14.24
N SER A 100 10.54 1.51 14.23
CA SER A 100 10.64 2.37 13.04
C SER A 100 11.37 1.65 11.90
N LEU A 101 12.49 0.98 12.21
CA LEU A 101 13.24 0.18 11.23
C LEU A 101 12.45 -1.06 10.79
N GLN A 102 11.66 -1.68 11.69
CA GLN A 102 10.77 -2.78 11.34
C GLN A 102 9.79 -2.35 10.25
N VAL A 103 9.09 -1.24 10.43
CA VAL A 103 8.14 -0.73 9.42
C VAL A 103 8.86 -0.34 8.13
N PHE A 104 10.02 0.31 8.24
CA PHE A 104 10.82 0.71 7.09
C PHE A 104 11.21 -0.49 6.21
N PHE A 105 11.80 -1.54 6.80
CA PHE A 105 12.20 -2.72 6.04
C PHE A 105 11.01 -3.55 5.55
N GLN A 106 9.90 -3.54 6.26
CA GLN A 106 8.71 -4.29 5.85
C GLN A 106 7.98 -3.61 4.68
N VAL A 107 7.75 -2.29 4.75
CA VAL A 107 7.01 -1.55 3.72
C VAL A 107 7.90 -1.20 2.53
N GLY A 108 9.14 -0.78 2.78
CA GLY A 108 10.08 -0.34 1.75
C GLY A 108 10.79 -1.48 1.02
N GLY A 109 10.70 -2.69 1.54
CA GLY A 109 11.55 -3.77 1.06
C GLY A 109 13.02 -3.55 1.42
N SER A 110 13.92 -4.43 0.99
CA SER A 110 15.35 -4.24 1.26
C SER A 110 15.91 -3.07 0.44
N ALA A 111 15.97 -1.88 1.04
CA ALA A 111 16.43 -0.64 0.42
C ALA A 111 17.89 -0.70 -0.12
N VAL A 112 18.67 -1.71 0.27
CA VAL A 112 20.11 -1.79 -0.01
C VAL A 112 20.44 -1.94 -1.50
N ARG A 113 19.49 -2.43 -2.34
CA ARG A 113 19.67 -2.56 -3.79
C ARG A 113 18.45 -2.18 -4.65
N GLY A 114 17.54 -1.32 -4.13
CA GLY A 114 16.33 -0.87 -4.83
C GLY A 114 15.04 -1.58 -4.37
N PRO A 115 13.85 -1.17 -4.86
CA PRO A 115 12.55 -1.73 -4.48
C PRO A 115 12.37 -3.16 -5.00
N GLN A 116 13.03 -4.12 -4.34
CA GLN A 116 13.33 -5.43 -4.93
C GLN A 116 12.17 -6.40 -4.90
N TRP A 117 11.32 -6.37 -3.87
CA TRP A 117 10.27 -7.36 -3.76
C TRP A 117 9.26 -7.27 -4.90
N GLY A 118 8.85 -6.04 -5.27
CA GLY A 118 7.94 -5.82 -6.40
C GLY A 118 8.54 -6.31 -7.72
N ARG A 119 9.82 -6.04 -7.93
CA ARG A 119 10.53 -6.48 -9.12
C ARG A 119 10.80 -7.98 -9.15
N VAL A 120 11.18 -8.57 -8.02
CA VAL A 120 11.31 -10.03 -7.91
C VAL A 120 9.96 -10.68 -8.22
N TYR A 121 8.85 -10.06 -7.77
CA TYR A 121 7.51 -10.48 -8.14
C TYR A 121 7.28 -10.43 -9.65
N ASP A 122 7.56 -9.30 -10.31
CA ASP A 122 7.34 -9.12 -11.75
C ASP A 122 8.23 -10.08 -12.57
N SER A 123 9.47 -10.36 -12.10
CA SER A 123 10.45 -11.19 -12.80
C SER A 123 10.29 -12.68 -12.56
N TYR A 124 9.89 -13.10 -11.36
CA TYR A 124 9.90 -14.51 -10.94
C TYR A 124 8.56 -14.99 -10.38
N GLY A 125 7.58 -14.08 -10.22
CA GLY A 125 6.27 -14.39 -9.67
C GLY A 125 6.26 -14.49 -8.13
N PRO A 126 5.09 -14.79 -7.53
CA PRO A 126 4.90 -14.81 -6.07
C PRO A 126 5.60 -15.98 -5.37
N ARG A 127 5.80 -17.10 -6.05
CA ARG A 127 6.28 -18.34 -5.41
C ARG A 127 7.62 -18.18 -4.73
N TYR A 128 8.60 -17.57 -5.40
CA TYR A 128 9.93 -17.36 -4.80
C TYR A 128 9.90 -16.42 -3.61
N LEU A 129 9.08 -15.35 -3.70
CA LEU A 129 8.90 -14.43 -2.57
C LEU A 129 8.30 -15.11 -1.35
N LEU A 130 7.33 -16.00 -1.55
CA LEU A 130 6.67 -16.72 -0.46
C LEU A 130 7.56 -17.83 0.10
N LEU A 131 8.19 -18.65 -0.76
CA LEU A 131 9.02 -19.77 -0.35
C LEU A 131 10.31 -19.34 0.38
N ILE A 132 10.83 -18.15 0.10
CA ILE A 132 12.00 -17.58 0.79
C ILE A 132 11.55 -16.67 1.93
N GLY A 133 10.57 -15.80 1.68
CA GLY A 133 10.12 -14.80 2.63
C GLY A 133 9.47 -15.38 3.87
N ALA A 134 8.61 -16.40 3.73
CA ALA A 134 7.94 -17.02 4.87
C ALA A 134 8.91 -17.73 5.85
N PRO A 135 9.84 -18.59 5.40
CA PRO A 135 10.86 -19.16 6.30
C PRO A 135 11.76 -18.11 6.95
N VAL A 136 12.21 -17.09 6.19
CA VAL A 136 13.04 -15.99 6.74
C VAL A 136 12.28 -15.22 7.80
N TYR A 137 11.00 -14.94 7.61
CA TYR A 137 10.16 -14.27 8.59
C TYR A 137 10.01 -15.09 9.87
N VAL A 138 9.62 -16.37 9.74
CA VAL A 138 9.47 -17.27 10.89
C VAL A 138 10.80 -17.46 11.62
N PHE A 139 11.90 -17.62 10.88
CA PHE A 139 13.23 -17.70 11.47
C PHE A 139 13.60 -16.43 12.26
N GLY A 140 13.27 -15.24 11.71
CA GLY A 140 13.44 -13.97 12.42
C GLY A 140 12.69 -13.94 13.76
N ILE A 141 11.43 -14.41 13.79
CA ILE A 141 10.63 -14.50 15.02
C ILE A 141 11.25 -15.53 16.01
N MET A 142 11.75 -16.65 15.51
CA MET A 142 12.42 -17.66 16.36
C MET A 142 13.70 -17.08 16.96
N MET A 143 14.51 -16.35 16.20
CA MET A 143 15.70 -15.66 16.73
C MET A 143 15.32 -14.58 17.74
N LEU A 144 14.24 -13.82 17.49
CA LEU A 144 13.73 -12.85 18.45
C LEU A 144 13.34 -13.52 19.79
N SER A 145 12.82 -14.74 19.76
CA SER A 145 12.46 -15.49 20.97
C SER A 145 13.65 -15.81 21.89
N LEU A 146 14.87 -15.74 21.36
CA LEU A 146 16.13 -15.99 22.06
C LEU A 146 16.89 -14.70 22.38
N SER A 147 16.43 -13.55 21.83
CA SER A 147 17.13 -12.27 21.91
C SER A 147 16.87 -11.59 23.25
N THR A 148 17.94 -11.14 23.91
CA THR A 148 17.89 -10.39 25.17
C THR A 148 18.57 -9.04 25.09
N GLN A 149 19.48 -8.84 24.12
CA GLN A 149 20.24 -7.61 23.94
C GLN A 149 19.67 -6.76 22.81
N TYR A 150 19.87 -5.44 22.87
CA TYR A 150 19.36 -4.49 21.91
C TYR A 150 19.70 -4.84 20.45
N TYR A 151 20.98 -5.14 20.16
CA TYR A 151 21.40 -5.46 18.81
C TYR A 151 20.81 -6.78 18.28
N GLN A 152 20.61 -7.77 19.16
CA GLN A 152 19.97 -9.05 18.80
C GLN A 152 18.51 -8.83 18.41
N ILE A 153 17.77 -8.05 19.22
CA ILE A 153 16.38 -7.69 18.96
C ILE A 153 16.27 -6.88 17.66
N LEU A 154 17.17 -5.91 17.46
CA LEU A 154 17.20 -5.10 16.25
C LEU A 154 17.46 -5.94 15.00
N LEU A 155 18.42 -6.86 15.03
CA LEU A 155 18.73 -7.72 13.87
C LEU A 155 17.63 -8.75 13.61
N SER A 156 17.05 -9.35 14.65
CA SER A 156 16.02 -10.38 14.49
C SER A 156 14.66 -9.79 14.12
N GLN A 157 14.19 -8.76 14.82
CA GLN A 157 12.88 -8.14 14.60
C GLN A 157 12.90 -7.12 13.47
N ALA A 158 13.77 -6.10 13.56
CA ALA A 158 13.72 -4.98 12.65
C ALA A 158 14.31 -5.30 11.29
N LEU A 159 15.31 -6.17 11.18
CA LEU A 159 15.92 -6.51 9.90
C LEU A 159 15.39 -7.84 9.35
N LEU A 160 15.70 -8.95 9.98
CA LEU A 160 15.47 -10.29 9.42
C LEU A 160 13.98 -10.60 9.25
N SER A 161 13.22 -10.46 10.32
CA SER A 161 11.77 -10.68 10.33
C SER A 161 11.06 -9.73 9.35
N SER A 162 11.46 -8.45 9.30
CA SER A 162 10.81 -7.46 8.43
C SER A 162 11.12 -7.66 6.96
N MET A 163 12.32 -8.10 6.60
CA MET A 163 12.65 -8.45 5.22
C MET A 163 11.79 -9.62 4.73
N GLY A 164 11.66 -10.68 5.54
CA GLY A 164 10.81 -11.82 5.20
C GLY A 164 9.34 -11.44 5.09
N SER A 165 8.82 -10.67 6.06
CA SER A 165 7.42 -10.21 6.04
C SER A 165 7.12 -9.26 4.88
N GLY A 166 8.06 -8.39 4.48
CA GLY A 166 7.93 -7.51 3.32
C GLY A 166 7.80 -8.28 2.00
N ALA A 167 8.54 -9.38 1.85
CA ALA A 167 8.41 -10.27 0.68
C ALA A 167 7.01 -10.91 0.61
N VAL A 168 6.52 -11.44 1.73
CA VAL A 168 5.17 -12.04 1.84
C VAL A 168 4.09 -11.00 1.59
N PHE A 169 4.22 -9.80 2.17
CA PHE A 169 3.30 -8.67 1.96
C PHE A 169 3.18 -8.31 0.47
N THR A 170 4.31 -8.12 -0.20
CA THR A 170 4.34 -7.78 -1.63
C THR A 170 3.69 -8.87 -2.47
N ALA A 171 4.04 -10.15 -2.23
CA ALA A 171 3.44 -11.27 -2.93
C ALA A 171 1.93 -11.33 -2.73
N SER A 172 1.44 -11.12 -1.50
CA SER A 172 0.03 -11.16 -1.15
C SER A 172 -0.79 -10.06 -1.84
N LEU A 173 -0.30 -8.83 -1.86
CA LEU A 173 -1.01 -7.72 -2.51
C LEU A 173 -0.92 -7.78 -4.04
N THR A 174 0.29 -7.95 -4.58
CA THR A 174 0.49 -7.85 -6.02
C THR A 174 -0.16 -9.01 -6.77
N SER A 175 -0.25 -10.21 -6.16
CA SER A 175 -0.93 -11.35 -6.82
C SER A 175 -2.39 -11.07 -7.12
N THR A 176 -3.10 -10.35 -6.27
CA THR A 176 -4.52 -10.04 -6.46
C THR A 176 -4.77 -9.12 -7.65
N THR A 177 -3.81 -8.26 -8.01
CA THR A 177 -3.94 -7.34 -9.16
C THR A 177 -4.04 -8.05 -10.49
N SER A 178 -3.51 -9.27 -10.59
CA SER A 178 -3.54 -10.07 -11.82
C SER A 178 -4.90 -10.75 -12.07
N TRP A 179 -5.75 -10.88 -11.06
CA TRP A 179 -7.05 -11.54 -11.12
C TRP A 179 -8.23 -10.59 -11.20
N PHE A 180 -8.10 -9.37 -10.66
CA PHE A 180 -9.19 -8.40 -10.54
C PHE A 180 -8.79 -7.03 -11.11
N ARG A 181 -9.66 -6.43 -11.92
CA ARG A 181 -9.51 -5.07 -12.45
C ARG A 181 -10.65 -4.18 -11.98
N LYS A 182 -11.91 -4.59 -12.20
CA LYS A 182 -13.10 -3.83 -11.82
C LYS A 182 -13.32 -3.80 -10.32
N LYS A 183 -13.09 -4.94 -9.63
CA LYS A 183 -13.28 -5.10 -8.17
C LYS A 183 -11.97 -4.98 -7.38
N ARG A 184 -10.97 -4.27 -7.92
CA ARG A 184 -9.63 -4.20 -7.31
C ARG A 184 -9.63 -3.58 -5.92
N GLY A 185 -10.40 -2.48 -5.71
CA GLY A 185 -10.52 -1.82 -4.41
C GLY A 185 -11.17 -2.71 -3.36
N THR A 186 -12.28 -3.37 -3.70
CA THR A 186 -12.95 -4.33 -2.81
C THR A 186 -12.01 -5.47 -2.41
N VAL A 187 -11.30 -6.05 -3.38
CA VAL A 187 -10.38 -7.16 -3.13
C VAL A 187 -9.20 -6.73 -2.26
N PHE A 188 -8.64 -5.56 -2.49
CA PHE A 188 -7.60 -4.99 -1.61
C PHE A 188 -8.13 -4.74 -0.20
N GLY A 189 -9.37 -4.27 -0.06
CA GLY A 189 -10.05 -4.13 1.23
C GLY A 189 -10.11 -5.46 1.98
N ILE A 190 -10.56 -6.52 1.31
CA ILE A 190 -10.66 -7.87 1.90
C ILE A 190 -9.29 -8.41 2.29
N VAL A 191 -8.31 -8.37 1.39
CA VAL A 191 -6.94 -8.85 1.69
C VAL A 191 -6.33 -8.08 2.85
N ASN A 192 -6.43 -6.74 2.83
CA ASN A 192 -5.90 -5.89 3.89
C ASN A 192 -6.65 -6.06 5.23
N SER A 193 -7.93 -6.49 5.23
CA SER A 193 -8.66 -6.77 6.48
C SER A 193 -7.99 -7.84 7.34
N GLY A 194 -7.21 -8.73 6.73
CA GLY A 194 -6.39 -9.72 7.43
C GLY A 194 -5.44 -9.08 8.44
N SER A 195 -4.80 -7.96 8.09
CA SER A 195 -3.91 -7.27 9.03
C SER A 195 -4.67 -6.60 10.19
N SER A 196 -5.89 -6.13 9.98
CA SER A 196 -6.73 -5.62 11.07
C SER A 196 -7.18 -6.75 12.00
N ALA A 197 -7.57 -7.91 11.45
CA ALA A 197 -7.90 -9.08 12.26
C ALA A 197 -6.69 -9.53 13.10
N GLY A 198 -5.48 -9.57 12.50
CA GLY A 198 -4.25 -9.79 13.23
C GLY A 198 -4.00 -8.74 14.32
N GLY A 199 -4.25 -7.46 13.99
CA GLY A 199 -4.12 -6.32 14.93
C GLY A 199 -5.11 -6.31 16.09
N ILE A 200 -6.18 -7.09 16.02
CA ILE A 200 -7.10 -7.33 17.15
C ILE A 200 -6.63 -8.53 17.98
N VAL A 201 -6.37 -9.66 17.30
CA VAL A 201 -6.12 -10.94 17.95
C VAL A 201 -4.73 -11.00 18.58
N LEU A 202 -3.70 -10.60 17.83
CA LEU A 202 -2.31 -10.77 18.26
C LEU A 202 -1.92 -9.95 19.50
N PRO A 203 -2.27 -8.64 19.66
CA PRO A 203 -1.92 -7.90 20.85
C PRO A 203 -2.54 -8.51 22.12
N ILE A 204 -3.80 -8.96 22.04
CA ILE A 204 -4.52 -9.60 23.16
C ILE A 204 -3.83 -10.94 23.50
N MET A 205 -3.52 -11.73 22.49
CA MET A 205 -2.84 -13.01 22.64
C MET A 205 -1.45 -12.83 23.26
N LEU A 206 -0.62 -11.93 22.72
CA LEU A 206 0.73 -11.66 23.19
C LEU A 206 0.76 -11.17 24.62
N SER A 207 -0.06 -10.17 24.97
CA SER A 207 -0.10 -9.59 26.32
C SER A 207 -0.54 -10.60 27.39
N ARG A 208 -1.41 -11.56 27.05
CA ARG A 208 -1.79 -12.65 27.94
C ARG A 208 -0.69 -13.72 28.05
N LEU A 209 -0.18 -14.19 26.90
CA LEU A 209 0.81 -15.26 26.86
C LEU A 209 2.17 -14.84 27.44
N PHE A 210 2.58 -13.58 27.30
CA PHE A 210 3.80 -13.08 27.95
C PHE A 210 3.78 -13.28 29.46
N LYS A 211 2.60 -13.17 30.11
CA LYS A 211 2.43 -13.37 31.55
C LYS A 211 2.36 -14.84 31.94
N ILE A 212 1.89 -15.74 31.08
CA ILE A 212 1.63 -17.14 31.37
C ILE A 212 2.86 -18.01 31.06
N ILE A 213 3.40 -17.91 29.86
CA ILE A 213 4.47 -18.77 29.34
C ILE A 213 5.78 -18.01 29.05
N GLY A 214 5.79 -16.69 29.31
CA GLY A 214 6.93 -15.83 29.06
C GLY A 214 7.13 -15.45 27.60
N PHE A 215 8.01 -14.49 27.34
CA PHE A 215 8.26 -13.90 26.03
C PHE A 215 8.75 -14.93 24.99
N GLY A 216 9.78 -15.70 25.33
CA GLY A 216 10.41 -16.63 24.39
C GLY A 216 9.45 -17.70 23.86
N TRP A 217 8.70 -18.36 24.76
CA TRP A 217 7.74 -19.38 24.36
C TRP A 217 6.53 -18.81 23.62
N THR A 218 6.10 -17.61 23.98
CA THR A 218 5.04 -16.91 23.26
C THR A 218 5.43 -16.67 21.81
N LEU A 219 6.64 -16.17 21.56
CA LEU A 219 7.10 -15.93 20.20
C LEU A 219 7.28 -17.21 19.39
N ARG A 220 7.71 -18.30 20.02
CA ARG A 220 7.77 -19.63 19.37
C ARG A 220 6.39 -20.11 18.98
N ALA A 221 5.40 -20.00 19.86
CA ALA A 221 4.02 -20.35 19.56
C ALA A 221 3.45 -19.53 18.39
N VAL A 222 3.68 -18.20 18.40
CA VAL A 222 3.32 -17.32 17.29
C VAL A 222 4.05 -17.71 16.01
N GLY A 223 5.36 -18.02 16.09
CA GLY A 223 6.14 -18.45 14.93
C GLY A 223 5.60 -19.74 14.28
N PHE A 224 5.22 -20.74 15.09
CA PHE A 224 4.58 -21.96 14.57
C PHE A 224 3.19 -21.70 13.97
N MET A 225 2.38 -20.85 14.60
CA MET A 225 1.10 -20.43 14.04
C MET A 225 1.29 -19.74 12.68
N PHE A 226 2.26 -18.82 12.58
CA PHE A 226 2.57 -18.12 11.33
C PHE A 226 3.12 -19.07 10.27
N LEU A 227 3.93 -20.05 10.65
CA LEU A 227 4.40 -21.08 9.72
C LEU A 227 3.20 -21.83 9.06
N ALA A 228 2.21 -22.23 9.85
CA ALA A 228 1.00 -22.89 9.35
C ALA A 228 0.20 -21.97 8.40
N PHE A 229 -0.06 -20.72 8.80
CA PHE A 229 -0.81 -19.77 7.97
C PHE A 229 -0.05 -19.38 6.69
N MET A 230 1.27 -19.24 6.76
CA MET A 230 2.09 -18.97 5.60
C MET A 230 2.22 -20.16 4.65
N ALA A 231 2.20 -21.40 5.16
CA ALA A 231 2.09 -22.59 4.32
C ALA A 231 0.79 -22.57 3.50
N ILE A 232 -0.34 -22.20 4.12
CA ILE A 232 -1.61 -21.98 3.41
C ILE A 232 -1.45 -20.89 2.34
N SER A 233 -0.86 -19.75 2.68
CA SER A 233 -0.60 -18.66 1.73
C SER A 233 0.26 -19.12 0.55
N CYS A 234 1.32 -19.87 0.78
CA CYS A 234 2.21 -20.40 -0.26
C CYS A 234 1.48 -21.31 -1.26
N VAL A 235 0.53 -22.10 -0.79
CA VAL A 235 -0.29 -23.00 -1.63
C VAL A 235 -1.33 -22.23 -2.44
N LEU A 236 -1.99 -21.24 -1.82
CA LEU A 236 -3.13 -20.56 -2.41
C LEU A 236 -2.74 -19.39 -3.32
N ILE A 237 -1.64 -18.69 -3.04
CA ILE A 237 -1.24 -17.51 -3.83
C ILE A 237 -0.60 -17.95 -5.14
N LYS A 238 -1.25 -17.57 -6.25
CA LYS A 238 -0.79 -17.78 -7.62
C LYS A 238 -0.90 -16.48 -8.41
N SER A 239 0.06 -16.22 -9.30
CA SER A 239 -0.06 -15.16 -10.31
C SER A 239 -0.64 -15.74 -11.59
N ARG A 240 -1.53 -14.99 -12.23
CA ARG A 240 -2.06 -15.32 -13.55
C ARG A 240 -1.10 -14.90 -14.67
N THR A 241 -0.46 -13.74 -14.51
CA THR A 241 0.52 -13.26 -15.48
C THR A 241 1.80 -14.06 -15.37
N PRO A 242 2.28 -14.64 -16.49
CA PRO A 242 3.57 -15.32 -16.47
C PRO A 242 4.68 -14.32 -16.13
N PRO A 243 5.62 -14.70 -15.26
CA PRO A 243 6.73 -13.85 -14.91
C PRO A 243 7.58 -13.56 -16.16
N LYS A 244 7.97 -12.30 -16.34
CA LYS A 244 8.85 -11.87 -17.43
C LYS A 244 10.16 -11.33 -16.83
N PRO A 245 11.22 -12.16 -16.73
CA PRO A 245 12.51 -11.70 -16.24
C PRO A 245 13.03 -10.55 -17.09
N ARG A 246 13.27 -9.41 -16.44
CA ARG A 246 13.87 -8.23 -17.09
C ARG A 246 15.18 -7.88 -16.41
N PRO A 247 16.22 -7.45 -17.17
CA PRO A 247 17.47 -6.99 -16.58
C PRO A 247 17.22 -5.76 -15.68
N PHE A 248 18.10 -5.51 -14.70
CA PHE A 248 17.97 -4.34 -13.85
C PHE A 248 18.29 -3.09 -14.65
N ALA A 249 17.31 -2.22 -14.80
CA ALA A 249 17.48 -0.90 -15.38
C ALA A 249 17.08 0.17 -14.35
N LEU A 250 18.03 1.01 -13.98
CA LEU A 250 17.76 2.17 -13.10
C LEU A 250 16.82 3.17 -13.78
N SER A 251 16.77 3.15 -15.12
CA SER A 251 15.88 3.96 -15.94
C SER A 251 14.41 3.75 -15.62
N ASP A 252 14.00 2.51 -15.25
CA ASP A 252 12.60 2.19 -14.96
C ASP A 252 12.13 2.94 -13.71
N TYR A 253 13.02 3.08 -12.72
CA TYR A 253 12.74 3.86 -11.51
C TYR A 253 12.78 5.37 -11.77
N GLN A 254 13.75 5.84 -12.57
CA GLN A 254 13.83 7.25 -12.94
C GLN A 254 12.61 7.70 -13.73
N ARG A 255 12.03 6.81 -14.56
CA ARG A 255 10.81 7.08 -15.31
C ARG A 255 9.63 7.36 -14.39
N CYS A 256 9.46 6.59 -13.31
CA CYS A 256 8.39 6.81 -12.33
C CYS A 256 8.46 8.21 -11.69
N PHE A 257 9.66 8.75 -11.45
CA PHE A 257 9.85 10.12 -10.94
C PHE A 257 9.61 11.21 -12.00
N LYS A 258 9.65 10.88 -13.29
CA LYS A 258 9.33 11.82 -14.38
C LYS A 258 7.85 11.89 -14.69
N GLU A 259 7.07 10.89 -14.31
CA GLU A 259 5.62 10.85 -14.48
C GLU A 259 4.95 11.68 -13.36
N PRO A 260 4.33 12.86 -13.67
CA PRO A 260 3.86 13.78 -12.63
C PRO A 260 2.78 13.17 -11.75
N VAL A 261 1.88 12.36 -12.31
CA VAL A 261 0.83 11.68 -11.54
C VAL A 261 1.43 10.68 -10.56
N MET A 262 2.42 9.89 -10.99
CA MET A 262 3.09 8.91 -10.14
C MET A 262 3.90 9.61 -9.04
N LEU A 263 4.63 10.68 -9.37
CA LEU A 263 5.40 11.47 -8.41
C LEU A 263 4.49 12.06 -7.33
N LEU A 264 3.36 12.67 -7.73
CA LEU A 264 2.38 13.24 -6.79
C LEU A 264 1.71 12.16 -5.93
N THR A 265 1.46 10.98 -6.50
CA THR A 265 0.93 9.82 -5.74
C THR A 265 1.93 9.34 -4.69
N MET A 266 3.22 9.25 -5.04
CA MET A 266 4.29 8.92 -4.08
C MET A 266 4.45 10.00 -3.02
N LEU A 267 4.40 11.28 -3.39
CA LEU A 267 4.49 12.40 -2.44
C LEU A 267 3.31 12.39 -1.47
N GLY A 268 2.08 12.21 -1.98
CA GLY A 268 0.89 12.07 -1.14
C GLY A 268 1.02 10.90 -0.17
N GLY A 269 1.54 9.78 -0.65
CA GLY A 269 1.84 8.60 0.16
C GLY A 269 2.84 8.88 1.27
N PHE A 270 3.98 9.50 0.94
CA PHE A 270 5.00 9.92 1.90
C PHE A 270 4.42 10.81 3.00
N LEU A 271 3.69 11.86 2.60
CA LEU A 271 3.12 12.83 3.54
C LEU A 271 2.10 12.18 4.49
N PHE A 272 1.26 11.29 3.99
CA PHE A 272 0.30 10.57 4.82
C PHE A 272 1.00 9.60 5.78
N PHE A 273 1.95 8.79 5.29
CA PHE A 273 2.72 7.85 6.12
C PHE A 273 3.58 8.56 7.16
N TRP A 274 4.00 9.80 6.89
CA TRP A 274 4.76 10.61 7.84
C TRP A 274 3.97 10.92 9.12
N GLY A 275 2.64 11.07 9.01
CA GLY A 275 1.73 11.25 10.14
C GLY A 275 1.10 9.96 10.67
N MET A 276 0.90 8.93 9.81
CA MET A 276 0.02 7.80 10.08
C MET A 276 0.38 6.97 11.31
N PHE A 277 1.66 6.79 11.59
CA PHE A 277 2.11 5.96 12.73
C PHE A 277 2.14 6.71 14.07
N LEU A 278 1.98 8.06 14.07
CA LEU A 278 2.01 8.86 15.28
C LEU A 278 0.85 8.53 16.24
N PRO A 279 -0.42 8.48 15.80
CA PRO A 279 -1.50 8.06 16.68
C PRO A 279 -1.30 6.64 17.21
N LEU A 280 -0.87 5.70 16.37
CA LEU A 280 -0.65 4.31 16.77
C LEU A 280 0.42 4.16 17.86
N ASN A 281 1.47 4.98 17.79
CA ASN A 281 2.60 4.92 18.73
C ASN A 281 2.34 5.72 20.03
N TYR A 282 1.63 6.85 19.95
CA TYR A 282 1.58 7.81 21.04
C TYR A 282 0.21 7.95 21.72
N ILE A 283 -0.89 7.41 21.14
CA ILE A 283 -2.23 7.53 21.72
C ILE A 283 -2.33 6.90 23.12
N ILE A 284 -1.63 5.78 23.35
CA ILE A 284 -1.59 5.12 24.66
C ILE A 284 -0.91 6.03 25.69
N ILE A 285 0.24 6.59 25.32
CA ILE A 285 1.02 7.46 26.20
C ILE A 285 0.23 8.71 26.53
N GLN A 286 -0.43 9.31 25.52
CA GLN A 286 -1.30 10.44 25.70
C GLN A 286 -2.50 10.12 26.58
N ALA A 287 -3.20 9.02 26.33
CA ALA A 287 -4.38 8.62 27.11
C ALA A 287 -4.03 8.44 28.60
N LYS A 288 -2.89 7.81 28.91
CA LYS A 288 -2.39 7.69 30.27
C LYS A 288 -2.09 9.07 30.89
N ALA A 289 -1.44 9.96 30.14
CA ALA A 289 -1.11 11.31 30.59
C ALA A 289 -2.37 12.19 30.79
N SER A 290 -3.45 11.92 30.07
CA SER A 290 -4.73 12.61 30.16
C SER A 290 -5.68 12.01 31.22
N GLY A 291 -5.22 11.02 32.03
CA GLY A 291 -6.02 10.44 33.10
C GLY A 291 -7.12 9.47 32.64
N VAL A 292 -7.01 8.94 31.41
CA VAL A 292 -7.91 7.86 30.95
C VAL A 292 -7.72 6.64 31.83
N SER A 293 -8.81 5.99 32.22
CA SER A 293 -8.77 4.84 33.13
C SER A 293 -7.85 3.74 32.60
N SER A 294 -7.04 3.14 33.47
CA SER A 294 -6.10 2.07 33.13
C SER A 294 -6.79 0.83 32.56
N GLU A 295 -8.09 0.68 32.77
CA GLU A 295 -8.91 -0.41 32.20
C GLU A 295 -9.23 -0.18 30.72
N LEU A 296 -9.39 1.07 30.29
CA LEU A 296 -9.73 1.43 28.90
C LEU A 296 -8.52 1.54 27.97
N VAL A 297 -7.39 1.99 28.49
CA VAL A 297 -6.16 2.23 27.72
C VAL A 297 -5.73 1.01 26.87
N PRO A 298 -5.73 -0.25 27.36
CA PRO A 298 -5.34 -1.42 26.57
C PRO A 298 -6.22 -1.69 25.37
N TYR A 299 -7.45 -1.17 25.34
CA TYR A 299 -8.41 -1.41 24.25
C TYR A 299 -8.34 -0.36 23.13
N LEU A 300 -7.56 0.71 23.28
CA LEU A 300 -7.44 1.77 22.25
C LEU A 300 -6.89 1.23 20.92
N LEU A 301 -5.80 0.48 20.93
CA LEU A 301 -5.24 -0.11 19.70
C LEU A 301 -6.15 -1.19 19.09
N PRO A 302 -6.70 -2.15 19.85
CA PRO A 302 -7.74 -3.05 19.36
C PRO A 302 -8.94 -2.33 18.74
N LEU A 303 -9.40 -1.21 19.35
CA LEU A 303 -10.47 -0.40 18.83
C LEU A 303 -10.11 0.24 17.47
N ILE A 304 -8.94 0.89 17.37
CA ILE A 304 -8.43 1.45 16.11
C ILE A 304 -8.38 0.36 15.03
N ASN A 305 -7.83 -0.81 15.32
CA ASN A 305 -7.70 -1.90 14.36
C ASN A 305 -9.06 -2.53 14.00
N GLY A 306 -9.99 -2.65 14.95
CA GLY A 306 -11.35 -3.13 14.70
C GLY A 306 -12.12 -2.24 13.74
N ILE A 307 -12.08 -0.93 13.97
CA ILE A 307 -12.71 0.04 13.06
C ILE A 307 -11.95 0.16 11.73
N SER A 308 -10.63 0.00 11.75
CA SER A 308 -9.81 -0.04 10.55
C SER A 308 -10.22 -1.19 9.60
N LEU A 309 -10.67 -2.32 10.14
CA LEU A 309 -11.22 -3.41 9.34
C LEU A 309 -12.45 -2.94 8.53
N ILE A 310 -13.37 -2.23 9.19
CA ILE A 310 -14.56 -1.67 8.53
C ILE A 310 -14.13 -0.64 7.47
N GLY A 311 -13.21 0.27 7.82
CA GLY A 311 -12.67 1.27 6.91
C GLY A 311 -12.05 0.64 5.65
N ARG A 312 -11.29 -0.44 5.79
CA ARG A 312 -10.67 -1.16 4.65
C ARG A 312 -11.71 -1.75 3.70
N LEU A 313 -12.74 -2.38 4.23
CA LEU A 313 -13.78 -3.01 3.41
C LEU A 313 -14.65 -1.97 2.71
N THR A 314 -15.15 -0.99 3.46
CA THR A 314 -16.06 0.02 2.92
C THR A 314 -15.37 0.98 1.95
N ALA A 315 -14.18 1.48 2.29
CA ALA A 315 -13.44 2.38 1.42
C ALA A 315 -12.93 1.67 0.15
N GLY A 316 -12.52 0.39 0.25
CA GLY A 316 -12.15 -0.41 -0.92
C GLY A 316 -13.33 -0.59 -1.89
N ALA A 317 -14.52 -0.93 -1.37
CA ALA A 317 -15.74 -1.05 -2.17
C ALA A 317 -16.17 0.30 -2.76
N LEU A 318 -16.08 1.38 -1.98
CA LEU A 318 -16.42 2.72 -2.45
C LEU A 318 -15.47 3.19 -3.57
N ALA A 319 -14.18 2.86 -3.48
CA ALA A 319 -13.19 3.19 -4.48
C ALA A 319 -13.49 2.55 -5.86
N ASP A 320 -14.10 1.36 -5.88
CA ASP A 320 -14.53 0.71 -7.12
C ASP A 320 -15.73 1.42 -7.79
N VAL A 321 -16.52 2.17 -7.02
CA VAL A 321 -17.71 2.90 -7.50
C VAL A 321 -17.37 4.33 -7.93
N ILE A 322 -16.68 5.08 -7.06
CA ILE A 322 -16.40 6.51 -7.29
C ILE A 322 -15.02 6.79 -7.90
N GLY A 323 -14.17 5.78 -8.02
CA GLY A 323 -12.78 5.86 -8.46
C GLY A 323 -11.78 5.91 -7.31
N GLN A 324 -10.57 5.37 -7.57
CA GLN A 324 -9.53 5.20 -6.55
C GLN A 324 -9.03 6.56 -6.01
N PHE A 325 -8.73 7.51 -6.89
CA PHE A 325 -8.23 8.84 -6.50
C PHE A 325 -9.30 9.71 -5.83
N ASN A 326 -10.57 9.63 -6.25
CA ASN A 326 -11.66 10.36 -5.61
C ASN A 326 -11.87 9.84 -4.17
N CYS A 327 -11.89 8.51 -3.99
CA CYS A 327 -12.02 7.90 -2.68
C CYS A 327 -10.81 8.21 -1.79
N MET A 328 -9.60 8.21 -2.35
CA MET A 328 -8.37 8.59 -1.65
C MET A 328 -8.44 10.01 -1.10
N LEU A 329 -8.92 10.99 -1.89
CA LEU A 329 -9.12 12.36 -1.44
C LEU A 329 -10.08 12.47 -0.27
N ILE A 330 -11.22 11.78 -0.34
CA ILE A 330 -12.23 11.79 0.73
C ILE A 330 -11.63 11.23 2.02
N ILE A 331 -10.98 10.07 1.94
CA ILE A 331 -10.42 9.38 3.11
C ILE A 331 -9.26 10.16 3.74
N THR A 332 -8.35 10.72 2.93
CA THR A 332 -7.23 11.52 3.45
C THR A 332 -7.70 12.82 4.08
N ALA A 333 -8.67 13.51 3.45
CA ALA A 333 -9.27 14.73 4.00
C ALA A 333 -10.01 14.44 5.31
N PHE A 334 -10.84 13.40 5.33
CA PHE A 334 -11.54 12.95 6.55
C PHE A 334 -10.55 12.70 7.69
N THR A 335 -9.50 11.93 7.44
CA THR A 335 -8.51 11.56 8.47
C THR A 335 -7.75 12.79 8.96
N GLY A 336 -7.28 13.65 8.06
CA GLY A 336 -6.51 14.85 8.40
C GLY A 336 -7.33 15.88 9.16
N ILE A 337 -8.57 16.17 8.72
CA ILE A 337 -9.47 17.10 9.38
C ILE A 337 -9.80 16.60 10.79
N LEU A 338 -10.19 15.34 10.95
CA LEU A 338 -10.53 14.80 12.28
C LEU A 338 -9.32 14.72 13.21
N THR A 339 -8.12 14.54 12.68
CA THR A 339 -6.90 14.65 13.48
C THR A 339 -6.75 16.06 14.05
N LEU A 340 -7.01 17.11 13.29
CA LEU A 340 -6.89 18.49 13.77
C LEU A 340 -8.07 18.92 14.65
N VAL A 341 -9.30 18.58 14.27
CA VAL A 341 -10.52 19.08 14.90
C VAL A 341 -10.92 18.26 16.12
N LEU A 342 -10.63 16.96 16.15
CA LEU A 342 -11.06 16.08 17.23
C LEU A 342 -9.92 15.72 18.19
N TRP A 343 -8.72 15.43 17.68
CA TRP A 343 -7.61 15.00 18.53
C TRP A 343 -6.98 16.12 19.33
N ILE A 344 -6.83 17.33 18.75
CA ILE A 344 -6.21 18.46 19.43
C ILE A 344 -7.12 19.01 20.55
N PRO A 345 -8.38 19.44 20.29
CA PRO A 345 -9.24 19.98 21.34
C PRO A 345 -9.65 18.92 22.35
N GLY A 346 -9.82 17.66 21.90
CA GLY A 346 -10.26 16.57 22.73
C GLY A 346 -9.16 15.86 23.54
N SER A 347 -7.93 16.38 23.50
CA SER A 347 -6.76 15.74 24.11
C SER A 347 -6.86 15.47 25.61
N GLN A 348 -7.73 16.17 26.34
CA GLN A 348 -7.99 16.04 27.78
C GLN A 348 -9.28 15.25 28.10
N SER A 349 -10.04 14.85 27.09
CA SER A 349 -11.32 14.14 27.27
C SER A 349 -11.21 12.68 26.85
N THR A 350 -11.54 11.76 27.77
CA THR A 350 -11.59 10.31 27.47
C THR A 350 -12.51 10.03 26.29
N GLY A 351 -13.69 10.64 26.23
CA GLY A 351 -14.66 10.45 25.15
C GLY A 351 -14.13 10.92 23.80
N ALA A 352 -13.43 12.05 23.76
CA ALA A 352 -12.84 12.57 22.52
C ALA A 352 -11.65 11.74 22.04
N ILE A 353 -10.81 11.22 22.94
CA ILE A 353 -9.71 10.29 22.59
C ILE A 353 -10.29 9.00 21.99
N MET A 354 -11.35 8.45 22.58
CA MET A 354 -12.03 7.26 22.06
C MET A 354 -12.68 7.54 20.70
N ALA A 355 -13.37 8.66 20.55
CA ALA A 355 -13.98 9.07 19.28
C ALA A 355 -12.92 9.29 18.19
N TYR A 356 -11.80 9.91 18.54
CA TYR A 356 -10.65 10.02 17.62
C TYR A 356 -10.09 8.66 17.23
N ALA A 357 -9.92 7.74 18.16
CA ALA A 357 -9.46 6.38 17.89
C ALA A 357 -10.36 5.66 16.85
N VAL A 358 -11.68 5.82 16.97
CA VAL A 358 -12.66 5.32 16.00
C VAL A 358 -12.48 5.99 14.63
N ALA A 359 -12.49 7.34 14.60
CA ALA A 359 -12.38 8.10 13.37
C ALA A 359 -11.06 7.83 12.62
N PHE A 360 -9.95 7.86 13.36
CA PHE A 360 -8.62 7.56 12.81
C PHE A 360 -8.51 6.11 12.33
N GLY A 361 -9.07 5.15 13.08
CA GLY A 361 -9.11 3.74 12.68
C GLY A 361 -9.77 3.58 11.32
N TYR A 362 -10.96 4.17 11.13
CA TYR A 362 -11.68 4.14 9.85
C TYR A 362 -10.86 4.74 8.72
N GLY A 363 -10.36 5.96 8.89
CA GLY A 363 -9.62 6.68 7.85
C GLY A 363 -8.28 6.01 7.48
N SER A 364 -7.46 5.64 8.47
CA SER A 364 -6.19 4.96 8.22
C SER A 364 -6.37 3.59 7.56
N GLY A 365 -7.42 2.85 7.95
CA GLY A 365 -7.78 1.58 7.31
C GLY A 365 -8.16 1.75 5.85
N GLY A 366 -9.03 2.71 5.55
CA GLY A 366 -9.44 3.04 4.18
C GLY A 366 -8.26 3.44 3.32
N TYR A 367 -7.37 4.29 3.82
CA TYR A 367 -6.17 4.71 3.12
C TYR A 367 -5.29 3.53 2.68
N VAL A 368 -4.98 2.62 3.60
CA VAL A 368 -4.11 1.46 3.32
C VAL A 368 -4.68 0.54 2.25
N SER A 369 -6.02 0.43 2.16
CA SER A 369 -6.68 -0.39 1.14
C SER A 369 -6.66 0.25 -0.25
N ILE A 370 -6.82 1.58 -0.33
CA ILE A 370 -6.95 2.29 -1.60
C ILE A 370 -5.59 2.58 -2.23
N PHE A 371 -4.55 2.85 -1.43
CA PHE A 371 -3.24 3.27 -1.93
C PHE A 371 -2.65 2.36 -3.02
N PRO A 372 -2.60 1.01 -2.86
CA PRO A 372 -2.12 0.13 -3.93
C PRO A 372 -3.02 0.17 -5.17
N GLY A 373 -4.31 0.45 -4.99
CA GLY A 373 -5.27 0.64 -6.07
C GLY A 373 -4.96 1.87 -6.93
N CYS A 374 -4.65 3.02 -6.30
CA CYS A 374 -4.24 4.24 -6.99
C CYS A 374 -2.97 4.01 -7.83
N VAL A 375 -1.94 3.37 -7.25
CA VAL A 375 -0.71 3.04 -7.97
C VAL A 375 -1.00 2.06 -9.11
N GLY A 376 -1.82 1.04 -8.87
CA GLY A 376 -2.19 0.06 -9.88
C GLY A 376 -3.00 0.63 -11.04
N GLN A 377 -3.80 1.68 -10.80
CA GLN A 377 -4.61 2.35 -11.83
C GLN A 377 -3.74 3.10 -12.85
N ILE A 378 -2.67 3.74 -12.38
CA ILE A 378 -1.76 4.54 -13.23
C ILE A 378 -0.56 3.75 -13.76
N SER A 379 -0.53 2.43 -13.54
CA SER A 379 0.64 1.59 -13.85
C SER A 379 0.32 0.59 -14.97
N PRO A 380 1.25 0.36 -15.92
CA PRO A 380 1.20 -0.78 -16.82
C PRO A 380 1.18 -2.09 -16.03
N ILE A 381 0.44 -3.08 -16.53
CA ILE A 381 0.23 -4.35 -15.80
C ILE A 381 1.55 -5.10 -15.53
N GLU A 382 2.51 -4.99 -16.45
CA GLU A 382 3.81 -5.64 -16.36
C GLU A 382 4.75 -5.00 -15.33
N GLU A 383 4.48 -3.76 -14.89
CA GLU A 383 5.31 -2.97 -13.98
C GLU A 383 4.62 -2.66 -12.65
N ILE A 384 3.42 -3.20 -12.42
CA ILE A 384 2.62 -2.90 -11.21
C ILE A 384 3.41 -3.22 -9.94
N GLY A 385 4.07 -4.37 -9.87
CA GLY A 385 4.85 -4.77 -8.70
C GLY A 385 6.00 -3.82 -8.42
N THR A 386 6.77 -3.46 -9.47
CA THR A 386 7.89 -2.52 -9.37
C THR A 386 7.41 -1.14 -8.92
N ARG A 387 6.31 -0.63 -9.48
CA ARG A 387 5.76 0.69 -9.15
C ARG A 387 5.15 0.74 -7.75
N ILE A 388 4.41 -0.28 -7.33
CA ILE A 388 3.91 -0.41 -5.94
C ILE A 388 5.10 -0.51 -4.98
N GLY A 389 6.13 -1.27 -5.32
CA GLY A 389 7.34 -1.41 -4.51
C GLY A 389 8.08 -0.08 -4.33
N LEU A 390 8.23 0.71 -5.40
CA LEU A 390 8.85 2.03 -5.35
C LEU A 390 8.02 3.02 -4.51
N ALA A 391 6.72 3.07 -4.72
CA ALA A 391 5.83 3.92 -3.94
C ALA A 391 5.84 3.55 -2.45
N SER A 392 5.87 2.25 -2.15
CA SER A 392 5.99 1.74 -0.79
C SER A 392 7.33 2.10 -0.15
N LEU A 393 8.43 2.10 -0.91
CA LEU A 393 9.74 2.54 -0.42
C LEU A 393 9.73 4.04 -0.04
N VAL A 394 9.13 4.89 -0.87
CA VAL A 394 8.98 6.32 -0.56
C VAL A 394 8.14 6.52 0.72
N ASN A 395 7.04 5.78 0.86
CA ASN A 395 6.20 5.79 2.07
C ASN A 395 6.97 5.31 3.31
N ALA A 396 7.86 4.33 3.17
CA ALA A 396 8.66 3.79 4.26
C ALA A 396 9.61 4.85 4.85
N PHE A 397 10.17 5.75 4.04
CA PHE A 397 10.95 6.89 4.54
C PHE A 397 10.09 7.84 5.39
N GLY A 398 8.82 8.06 5.02
CA GLY A 398 7.87 8.79 5.86
C GLY A 398 7.67 8.09 7.21
N ALA A 399 7.39 6.80 7.20
CA ALA A 399 7.20 6.00 8.42
C ALA A 399 8.47 5.98 9.32
N LEU A 400 9.66 5.88 8.71
CA LEU A 400 10.94 5.86 9.43
C LEU A 400 11.19 7.16 10.20
N THR A 401 10.96 8.29 9.55
CA THR A 401 11.29 9.62 10.10
C THR A 401 10.14 10.22 10.93
N GLY A 402 8.89 9.80 10.67
CA GLY A 402 7.71 10.37 11.31
C GLY A 402 7.68 10.17 12.82
N SER A 403 7.90 8.95 13.30
CA SER A 403 7.83 8.65 14.74
C SER A 403 8.92 9.35 15.57
N PRO A 404 10.20 9.39 15.17
CA PRO A 404 11.22 10.16 15.87
C PRO A 404 10.94 11.66 15.90
N LEU A 405 10.49 12.25 14.78
CA LEU A 405 10.12 13.66 14.70
C LEU A 405 8.91 13.97 15.60
N GLY A 406 7.87 13.13 15.55
CA GLY A 406 6.71 13.27 16.42
C GLY A 406 7.08 13.22 17.90
N GLY A 407 7.97 12.28 18.28
CA GLY A 407 8.49 12.20 19.64
C GLY A 407 9.24 13.45 20.08
N ALA A 408 10.04 14.05 19.20
CA ALA A 408 10.77 15.30 19.48
C ALA A 408 9.85 16.53 19.63
N LEU A 409 8.64 16.47 19.08
CA LEU A 409 7.63 17.54 19.19
C LEU A 409 6.79 17.46 20.48
N ILE A 410 6.99 16.43 21.31
CA ILE A 410 6.34 16.34 22.62
C ILE A 410 7.05 17.30 23.57
N SER A 411 6.31 18.25 24.12
CA SER A 411 6.87 19.24 25.04
C SER A 411 7.13 18.67 26.44
N ASP A 412 8.34 18.85 26.96
CA ASP A 412 8.69 18.48 28.35
C ASP A 412 8.22 19.53 29.37
N LYS A 413 7.73 20.69 28.94
CA LYS A 413 7.30 21.75 29.85
C LYS A 413 6.00 21.34 30.54
N SER A 414 6.08 21.19 31.85
CA SER A 414 4.95 20.97 32.79
C SER A 414 4.11 22.25 32.93
N GLY A 415 3.66 22.83 31.84
CA GLY A 415 2.70 23.96 31.85
C GLY A 415 1.28 23.45 31.63
N SER A 416 0.29 24.25 31.93
CA SER A 416 -1.15 23.95 31.83
C SER A 416 -1.69 23.68 30.39
N GLY A 417 -0.81 23.35 29.43
CA GLY A 417 -1.15 23.13 28.03
C GLY A 417 -1.03 21.66 27.59
N ASN A 418 -1.59 21.38 26.43
CA ASN A 418 -1.49 20.07 25.78
C ASN A 418 -0.04 19.80 25.33
N ARG A 419 0.71 18.97 26.10
CA ARG A 419 2.10 18.63 25.79
C ARG A 419 2.27 17.85 24.47
N PHE A 420 1.20 17.29 23.91
CA PHE A 420 1.20 16.55 22.64
C PHE A 420 0.78 17.41 21.44
N MET A 421 0.50 18.72 21.64
CA MET A 421 -0.02 19.59 20.60
C MET A 421 0.87 19.66 19.35
N GLY A 422 2.19 19.74 19.52
CA GLY A 422 3.15 19.76 18.40
C GLY A 422 3.09 18.51 17.55
N LEU A 423 3.04 17.34 18.20
CA LEU A 423 2.89 16.03 17.54
C LEU A 423 1.55 15.93 16.79
N GLN A 424 0.45 16.38 17.40
CA GLN A 424 -0.89 16.33 16.84
C GLN A 424 -1.02 17.26 15.61
N LEU A 425 -0.49 18.48 15.71
CA LEU A 425 -0.43 19.43 14.59
C LEU A 425 0.40 18.88 13.45
N PHE A 426 1.59 18.36 13.72
CA PHE A 426 2.43 17.74 12.69
C PHE A 426 1.69 16.61 11.97
N CYS A 427 1.05 15.70 12.73
CA CYS A 427 0.26 14.60 12.17
C CYS A 427 -0.87 15.11 11.26
N GLY A 428 -1.70 16.02 11.73
CA GLY A 428 -2.83 16.54 10.96
C GLY A 428 -2.40 17.34 9.74
N CYS A 429 -1.37 18.20 9.87
CA CYS A 429 -0.87 19.03 8.76
C CYS A 429 -0.26 18.17 7.65
N THR A 430 0.51 17.12 7.97
CA THR A 430 1.06 16.21 6.95
C THR A 430 -0.02 15.44 6.21
N MET A 431 -1.07 14.99 6.92
CA MET A 431 -2.23 14.35 6.30
C MET A 431 -3.02 15.29 5.40
N ILE A 432 -3.23 16.55 5.80
CA ILE A 432 -3.87 17.58 4.95
C ILE A 432 -2.99 17.91 3.75
N ALA A 433 -1.67 18.01 3.91
CA ALA A 433 -0.75 18.21 2.79
C ALA A 433 -0.84 17.08 1.76
N SER A 434 -1.08 15.83 2.20
CA SER A 434 -1.29 14.70 1.30
C SER A 434 -2.55 14.86 0.43
N VAL A 435 -3.60 15.52 0.94
CA VAL A 435 -4.83 15.81 0.18
C VAL A 435 -4.53 16.67 -1.05
N PHE A 436 -3.68 17.69 -0.89
CA PHE A 436 -3.29 18.55 -2.02
C PHE A 436 -2.48 17.77 -3.06
N ALA A 437 -1.59 16.88 -2.64
CA ALA A 437 -0.83 16.05 -3.56
C ALA A 437 -1.73 15.10 -4.37
N TYR A 438 -2.65 14.38 -3.70
CA TYR A 438 -3.62 13.52 -4.40
C TYR A 438 -4.62 14.31 -5.22
N GLY A 439 -5.05 15.50 -4.74
CA GLY A 439 -5.93 16.41 -5.48
C GLY A 439 -5.31 16.86 -6.80
N THR A 440 -4.04 17.25 -6.77
CA THR A 440 -3.30 17.61 -7.98
C THR A 440 -3.09 16.41 -8.89
N ALA A 441 -2.78 15.23 -8.35
CA ALA A 441 -2.67 13.99 -9.14
C ALA A 441 -3.99 13.64 -9.85
N ARG A 442 -5.11 13.75 -9.15
CA ARG A 442 -6.45 13.57 -9.70
C ARG A 442 -6.78 14.61 -10.78
N TYR A 443 -6.45 15.88 -10.52
CA TYR A 443 -6.66 16.97 -11.46
C TYR A 443 -5.90 16.76 -12.78
N LEU A 444 -4.66 16.29 -12.71
CA LEU A 444 -3.87 15.98 -13.91
C LEU A 444 -4.46 14.81 -14.73
N GLN A 445 -5.23 13.90 -14.10
CA GLN A 445 -5.85 12.78 -14.82
C GLN A 445 -7.18 13.16 -15.49
N ALA A 446 -8.03 13.94 -14.86
CA ALA A 446 -9.41 14.18 -15.31
C ALA A 446 -9.84 15.65 -15.29
N GLY A 447 -8.97 16.58 -14.89
CA GLY A 447 -9.33 17.98 -14.70
C GLY A 447 -10.40 18.14 -13.62
N PHE A 448 -11.28 19.13 -13.77
CA PHE A 448 -12.42 19.36 -12.88
C PHE A 448 -13.65 18.48 -13.18
N LYS A 449 -13.58 17.63 -14.23
CA LYS A 449 -14.72 16.77 -14.58
C LYS A 449 -14.92 15.70 -13.52
N TRP A 450 -16.19 15.42 -13.21
CA TRP A 450 -16.53 14.27 -12.35
C TRP A 450 -16.30 12.99 -13.17
N ALA A 451 -15.17 12.35 -12.95
CA ALA A 451 -14.81 11.10 -13.60
C ALA A 451 -14.41 10.08 -12.52
N THR A 452 -14.67 8.81 -12.75
CA THR A 452 -14.27 7.69 -11.89
C THR A 452 -12.78 7.40 -12.10
N VAL A 453 -11.92 8.21 -11.49
CA VAL A 453 -10.44 8.10 -11.52
C VAL A 453 -9.88 7.78 -10.15
#